data_c8b6913e4e76dd0021e5ad2e9c1bf6b5
#
_entry.id   c8b6913e4e76dd0021e5ad2e9c1bf6b5
#
_cell.length_a   1.000
_cell.length_b   1.000
_cell.length_c   1.000
_cell.angle_alpha   90.00
_cell.angle_beta   90.00
_cell.angle_gamma   90.00
#
_symmetry.space_group_name_H-M   'P 1'
#
loop_
_entity.id
_entity.type
_entity.pdbx_description
1 polymer ?
#
loop_
_entity_poly.entity_id
_entity_poly.type
_entity_poly.pdbx_seq_one_letter_code
_entity_poly.pdbx_strand_id
1 'polypeptide(L)'
;MRETILSLGLIAVGLLAGYIFRSLHDRRKVPPLDITQLRKRLQSMALLYVNPVAFMGAIWALDLSDVRIISLPFIGVFAICMGGFLGYVASKILNLGRKQTGVFIICGSFTNIGSIGSLVTFILLGERAFAMVPFYKLLEGIIYYSIGFPIAKSMSDTISDEEGFLHKVVDVLMDKYVLVAMSSILAGLLLNIVGFERPPSYSNLNSILIPIGTLLMLSSIGMAIHFGRIFSYLREAGIIALIKFILVPLAVYLLATLLGLDKVDGGLPVKVSVVLATMPVAFTALVPPTLYDLDLDLANAAWFVTTSMLVIVIPALSIVLEII
;
A
#
# COMPACT_ATOMS: atom_id res chain seq x y z
N MET A 1 -12.81 18.41 -5.00
CA MET A 1 -11.64 19.30 -4.94
C MET A 1 -11.07 19.49 -3.53
N ARG A 2 -11.87 19.83 -2.52
CA ARG A 2 -11.37 20.01 -1.13
C ARG A 2 -10.70 18.73 -0.58
N GLU A 3 -11.32 17.59 -0.77
CA GLU A 3 -10.84 16.27 -0.34
C GLU A 3 -9.54 15.86 -1.03
N THR A 4 -9.44 16.14 -2.33
CA THR A 4 -8.21 15.90 -3.12
C THR A 4 -7.04 16.72 -2.58
N ILE A 5 -7.27 18.02 -2.29
CA ILE A 5 -6.25 18.91 -1.72
C ILE A 5 -5.84 18.43 -0.33
N LEU A 6 -6.80 17.99 0.49
CA LEU A 6 -6.54 17.47 1.83
C LEU A 6 -5.69 16.20 1.78
N SER A 7 -6.02 15.24 0.88
CA SER A 7 -5.23 14.02 0.70
C SER A 7 -3.79 14.33 0.30
N LEU A 8 -3.61 15.16 -0.73
CA LEU A 8 -2.27 15.55 -1.20
C LEU A 8 -1.50 16.33 -0.14
N GLY A 9 -2.18 17.23 0.58
CA GLY A 9 -1.58 18.00 1.66
C GLY A 9 -1.05 17.11 2.78
N LEU A 10 -1.83 16.14 3.24
CA LEU A 10 -1.42 15.19 4.29
C LEU A 10 -0.27 14.29 3.83
N ILE A 11 -0.30 13.83 2.57
CA ILE A 11 0.79 13.02 2.00
C ILE A 11 2.07 13.86 1.94
N ALA A 12 2.00 15.07 1.41
CA ALA A 12 3.15 15.96 1.31
C ALA A 12 3.72 16.32 2.68
N VAL A 13 2.87 16.70 3.64
CA VAL A 13 3.28 17.04 5.01
C VAL A 13 3.98 15.86 5.67
N GLY A 14 3.43 14.63 5.58
CA GLY A 14 4.06 13.45 6.17
C GLY A 14 5.44 13.16 5.59
N LEU A 15 5.56 13.13 4.26
CA LEU A 15 6.82 12.87 3.58
C LEU A 15 7.87 13.97 3.84
N LEU A 16 7.47 15.23 3.72
CA LEU A 16 8.35 16.37 3.95
C LEU A 16 8.81 16.47 5.40
N ALA A 17 7.93 16.25 6.37
CA ALA A 17 8.29 16.24 7.79
C ALA A 17 9.39 15.21 8.08
N GLY A 18 9.25 13.98 7.57
CA GLY A 18 10.26 12.94 7.70
C GLY A 18 11.59 13.31 7.01
N TYR A 19 11.52 13.80 5.78
CA TYR A 19 12.71 14.20 5.01
C TYR A 19 13.46 15.37 5.66
N ILE A 20 12.73 16.42 6.06
CA ILE A 20 13.31 17.59 6.74
C ILE A 20 13.96 17.18 8.06
N PHE A 21 13.27 16.35 8.87
CA PHE A 21 13.83 15.85 10.13
C PHE A 21 15.16 15.14 9.91
N ARG A 22 15.22 14.23 8.93
CA ARG A 22 16.47 13.55 8.56
C ARG A 22 17.54 14.53 8.11
N SER A 23 17.21 15.48 7.22
CA SER A 23 18.16 16.49 6.73
C SER A 23 18.73 17.35 7.85
N LEU A 24 17.92 17.71 8.87
CA LEU A 24 18.36 18.45 10.05
C LEU A 24 19.27 17.59 10.95
N HIS A 25 18.93 16.31 11.09
CA HIS A 25 19.76 15.35 11.84
C HIS A 25 21.14 15.18 11.17
N ASP A 26 21.19 14.96 9.86
CA ASP A 26 22.44 14.78 9.11
C ASP A 26 23.32 16.05 9.18
N ARG A 27 22.70 17.23 9.33
CA ARG A 27 23.40 18.52 9.57
C ARG A 27 23.75 18.78 11.02
N ARG A 28 23.57 17.82 11.92
CA ARG A 28 23.79 17.93 13.38
C ARG A 28 23.02 19.08 14.06
N LYS A 29 21.85 19.46 13.50
CA LYS A 29 20.97 20.50 14.07
C LYS A 29 19.96 19.97 15.08
N VAL A 30 19.87 18.66 15.25
CA VAL A 30 19.06 17.96 16.24
C VAL A 30 19.91 16.95 17.00
N PRO A 31 19.51 16.55 18.22
CA PRO A 31 20.26 15.57 19.01
C PRO A 31 20.57 14.28 18.23
N PRO A 32 21.67 13.58 18.54
CA PRO A 32 22.01 12.33 17.91
C PRO A 32 20.98 11.27 18.26
N LEU A 33 20.10 10.96 17.29
CA LEU A 33 19.06 9.94 17.38
C LEU A 33 19.37 8.84 16.36
N ASP A 34 19.09 7.62 16.72
CA ASP A 34 19.09 6.54 15.73
C ASP A 34 17.85 6.68 14.83
N ILE A 35 18.07 7.22 13.61
CA ILE A 35 17.03 7.42 12.60
C ILE A 35 16.33 6.09 12.28
N THR A 36 17.07 4.98 12.21
CA THR A 36 16.49 3.67 11.92
C THR A 36 15.55 3.24 13.04
N GLN A 37 15.95 3.45 14.29
CA GLN A 37 15.12 3.14 15.44
C GLN A 37 13.88 4.06 15.52
N LEU A 38 14.04 5.36 15.24
CA LEU A 38 12.92 6.30 15.19
C LEU A 38 11.89 5.91 14.13
N ARG A 39 12.35 5.57 12.92
CA ARG A 39 11.47 5.08 11.84
C ARG A 39 10.70 3.85 12.26
N LYS A 40 11.37 2.85 12.85
CA LYS A 40 10.72 1.65 13.37
C LYS A 40 9.69 1.96 14.46
N ARG A 41 9.97 2.91 15.35
CA ARG A 41 9.02 3.34 16.38
C ARG A 41 7.77 3.98 15.79
N LEU A 42 7.91 4.91 14.82
CA LEU A 42 6.76 5.54 14.16
C LEU A 42 5.89 4.50 13.43
N GLN A 43 6.51 3.57 12.70
CA GLN A 43 5.80 2.47 12.05
C GLN A 43 5.09 1.57 13.06
N SER A 44 5.77 1.22 14.16
CA SER A 44 5.17 0.39 15.22
C SER A 44 4.00 1.10 15.89
N MET A 45 4.08 2.40 16.15
CA MET A 45 2.95 3.18 16.70
C MET A 45 1.74 3.15 15.75
N ALA A 46 1.96 3.37 14.46
CA ALA A 46 0.89 3.32 13.48
C ALA A 46 0.27 1.92 13.38
N LEU A 47 1.10 0.88 13.23
CA LEU A 47 0.65 -0.48 12.90
C LEU A 47 0.15 -1.28 14.12
N LEU A 48 0.65 -1.02 15.33
CA LEU A 48 0.26 -1.79 16.52
C LEU A 48 -0.82 -1.09 17.36
N TYR A 49 -1.00 0.24 17.22
CA TYR A 49 -1.93 0.96 18.08
C TYR A 49 -2.96 1.76 17.27
N VAL A 50 -2.53 2.63 16.35
CA VAL A 50 -3.44 3.58 15.69
C VAL A 50 -4.33 2.87 14.66
N ASN A 51 -3.72 2.18 13.69
CA ASN A 51 -4.46 1.52 12.61
C ASN A 51 -5.37 0.38 13.11
N PRO A 52 -4.97 -0.48 14.07
CA PRO A 52 -5.85 -1.51 14.60
C PRO A 52 -7.14 -0.97 15.20
N VAL A 53 -7.06 0.12 15.98
CA VAL A 53 -8.24 0.76 16.56
C VAL A 53 -9.12 1.36 15.47
N ALA A 54 -8.51 2.02 14.48
CA ALA A 54 -9.24 2.61 13.35
C ALA A 54 -9.94 1.54 12.50
N PHE A 55 -9.26 0.44 12.15
CA PHE A 55 -9.84 -0.66 11.39
C PHE A 55 -10.95 -1.38 12.14
N MET A 56 -10.74 -1.70 13.42
CA MET A 56 -11.78 -2.30 14.26
C MET A 56 -13.06 -1.46 14.24
N GLY A 57 -12.94 -0.16 14.49
CA GLY A 57 -14.10 0.73 14.51
C GLY A 57 -14.78 0.91 13.16
N ALA A 58 -14.03 0.93 12.06
CA ALA A 58 -14.60 1.04 10.72
C ALA A 58 -15.35 -0.26 10.33
N ILE A 59 -14.75 -1.43 10.60
CA ILE A 59 -15.35 -2.74 10.32
C ILE A 59 -16.59 -2.99 11.19
N TRP A 60 -16.58 -2.51 12.44
CA TRP A 60 -17.76 -2.60 13.34
C TRP A 60 -19.02 -2.01 12.74
N ALA A 61 -18.91 -0.96 11.91
CA ALA A 61 -20.04 -0.29 11.26
C ALA A 61 -20.23 -0.67 9.79
N LEU A 62 -19.46 -1.65 9.26
CA LEU A 62 -19.55 -2.06 7.88
C LEU A 62 -20.80 -2.91 7.65
N ASP A 63 -21.53 -2.64 6.57
CA ASP A 63 -22.61 -3.51 6.12
C ASP A 63 -22.02 -4.75 5.42
N LEU A 64 -22.16 -5.90 6.07
CA LEU A 64 -21.68 -7.20 5.61
C LEU A 64 -22.80 -8.08 5.02
N SER A 65 -23.96 -7.50 4.73
CA SER A 65 -25.11 -8.26 4.21
C SER A 65 -24.84 -8.90 2.85
N ASP A 66 -23.92 -8.35 2.06
CA ASP A 66 -23.57 -8.88 0.76
C ASP A 66 -22.26 -9.70 0.79
N VAL A 67 -22.42 -11.00 0.57
CA VAL A 67 -21.32 -11.97 0.58
C VAL A 67 -20.24 -11.69 -0.47
N ARG A 68 -20.56 -10.93 -1.52
CA ARG A 68 -19.60 -10.57 -2.59
C ARG A 68 -18.41 -9.76 -2.07
N ILE A 69 -18.53 -9.07 -0.94
CA ILE A 69 -17.40 -8.36 -0.27
C ILE A 69 -16.24 -9.33 0.05
N ILE A 70 -16.52 -10.62 0.25
CA ILE A 70 -15.52 -11.67 0.47
C ILE A 70 -14.58 -11.83 -0.74
N SER A 71 -14.94 -11.33 -1.93
CA SER A 71 -14.06 -11.34 -3.11
C SER A 71 -12.92 -10.30 -3.05
N LEU A 72 -12.98 -9.28 -2.19
CA LEU A 72 -11.96 -8.23 -2.11
C LEU A 72 -10.51 -8.73 -1.91
N PRO A 73 -10.23 -9.72 -1.04
CA PRO A 73 -8.88 -10.29 -0.92
C PRO A 73 -8.35 -10.88 -2.24
N PHE A 74 -9.23 -11.54 -2.99
CA PHE A 74 -8.86 -12.16 -4.28
C PHE A 74 -8.62 -11.10 -5.36
N ILE A 75 -9.38 -9.99 -5.35
CA ILE A 75 -9.13 -8.84 -6.22
C ILE A 75 -7.77 -8.20 -5.87
N GLY A 76 -7.43 -8.10 -4.59
CA GLY A 76 -6.11 -7.64 -4.15
C GLY A 76 -4.96 -8.53 -4.66
N VAL A 77 -5.12 -9.87 -4.56
CA VAL A 77 -4.17 -10.83 -5.13
C VAL A 77 -4.07 -10.69 -6.64
N PHE A 78 -5.21 -10.59 -7.33
CA PHE A 78 -5.24 -10.36 -8.76
C PHE A 78 -4.46 -9.11 -9.18
N ALA A 79 -4.64 -7.99 -8.46
CA ALA A 79 -3.91 -6.75 -8.73
C ALA A 79 -2.38 -6.94 -8.59
N ILE A 80 -1.94 -7.66 -7.55
CA ILE A 80 -0.52 -7.98 -7.33
C ILE A 80 0.02 -8.84 -8.49
N CYS A 81 -0.67 -9.92 -8.83
CA CYS A 81 -0.26 -10.83 -9.90
C CYS A 81 -0.25 -10.15 -11.27
N MET A 82 -1.29 -9.37 -11.58
CA MET A 82 -1.40 -8.61 -12.83
C MET A 82 -0.27 -7.58 -12.94
N GLY A 83 -0.01 -6.83 -11.87
CA GLY A 83 1.07 -5.84 -11.84
C GLY A 83 2.45 -6.47 -12.03
N GLY A 84 2.71 -7.62 -11.39
CA GLY A 84 3.96 -8.38 -11.56
C GLY A 84 4.10 -8.96 -12.97
N PHE A 85 3.04 -9.51 -13.52
CA PHE A 85 3.01 -10.03 -14.90
C PHE A 85 3.28 -8.92 -15.93
N LEU A 86 2.59 -7.78 -15.82
CA LEU A 86 2.82 -6.63 -16.70
C LEU A 86 4.24 -6.07 -16.52
N GLY A 87 4.76 -6.02 -15.29
CA GLY A 87 6.14 -5.65 -15.03
C GLY A 87 7.14 -6.59 -15.72
N TYR A 88 6.92 -7.90 -15.63
CA TYR A 88 7.73 -8.88 -16.33
C TYR A 88 7.69 -8.68 -17.86
N VAL A 89 6.50 -8.57 -18.45
CA VAL A 89 6.32 -8.34 -19.89
C VAL A 89 7.01 -7.06 -20.33
N ALA A 90 6.81 -5.95 -19.61
CA ALA A 90 7.43 -4.67 -19.91
C ALA A 90 8.97 -4.76 -19.86
N SER A 91 9.53 -5.47 -18.86
CA SER A 91 10.98 -5.66 -18.76
C SER A 91 11.57 -6.43 -19.96
N LYS A 92 10.81 -7.40 -20.52
CA LYS A 92 11.22 -8.15 -21.72
C LYS A 92 11.15 -7.30 -22.98
N ILE A 93 10.10 -6.48 -23.13
CA ILE A 93 9.96 -5.55 -24.26
C ILE A 93 11.12 -4.52 -24.26
N LEU A 94 11.54 -4.08 -23.08
CA LEU A 94 12.63 -3.12 -22.90
C LEU A 94 14.02 -3.77 -22.95
N ASN A 95 14.11 -5.10 -23.08
CA ASN A 95 15.36 -5.87 -23.04
C ASN A 95 16.20 -5.58 -21.79
N LEU A 96 15.55 -5.46 -20.63
CA LEU A 96 16.23 -5.17 -19.36
C LEU A 96 17.00 -6.39 -18.85
N GLY A 97 18.10 -6.11 -18.13
CA GLY A 97 18.87 -7.14 -17.45
C GLY A 97 18.08 -7.84 -16.33
N ARG A 98 18.60 -8.96 -15.83
CA ARG A 98 17.93 -9.84 -14.85
C ARG A 98 17.56 -9.09 -13.57
N LYS A 99 18.48 -8.30 -13.00
CA LYS A 99 18.24 -7.50 -11.79
C LYS A 99 17.15 -6.44 -11.98
N GLN A 100 17.13 -5.76 -13.12
CA GLN A 100 16.11 -4.77 -13.47
C GLN A 100 14.74 -5.42 -13.71
N THR A 101 14.72 -6.60 -14.33
CA THR A 101 13.49 -7.40 -14.48
C THR A 101 12.88 -7.73 -13.11
N GLY A 102 13.70 -8.14 -12.13
CA GLY A 102 13.25 -8.35 -10.76
C GLY A 102 12.60 -7.11 -10.14
N VAL A 103 13.21 -5.93 -10.34
CA VAL A 103 12.62 -4.66 -9.87
C VAL A 103 11.29 -4.36 -10.54
N PHE A 104 11.18 -4.55 -11.86
CA PHE A 104 9.94 -4.34 -12.59
C PHE A 104 8.80 -5.21 -12.08
N ILE A 105 9.07 -6.49 -11.80
CA ILE A 105 8.09 -7.41 -11.22
C ILE A 105 7.65 -6.92 -9.85
N ILE A 106 8.58 -6.63 -8.94
CA ILE A 106 8.28 -6.25 -7.56
C ILE A 106 7.58 -4.89 -7.48
N CYS A 107 8.08 -3.88 -8.19
CA CYS A 107 7.47 -2.54 -8.22
C CYS A 107 6.13 -2.53 -8.97
N GLY A 108 5.96 -3.38 -9.97
CA GLY A 108 4.67 -3.60 -10.64
C GLY A 108 3.64 -4.25 -9.72
N SER A 109 4.05 -5.24 -8.91
CA SER A 109 3.18 -5.98 -8.01
C SER A 109 2.69 -5.15 -6.82
N PHE A 110 3.61 -4.63 -6.00
CA PHE A 110 3.28 -4.13 -4.66
C PHE A 110 2.94 -2.65 -4.65
N THR A 111 1.79 -2.34 -4.07
CA THR A 111 1.13 -1.03 -4.08
C THR A 111 1.09 -0.45 -2.66
N ASN A 112 1.24 0.85 -2.51
CA ASN A 112 1.20 1.52 -1.20
C ASN A 112 -0.23 1.64 -0.65
N ILE A 113 -0.83 0.50 -0.31
CA ILE A 113 -2.19 0.40 0.23
C ILE A 113 -2.24 0.89 1.67
N GLY A 114 -1.27 0.47 2.50
CA GLY A 114 -1.35 0.62 3.96
C GLY A 114 -1.19 2.05 4.48
N SER A 115 -0.53 2.94 3.76
CA SER A 115 -0.38 4.34 4.16
C SER A 115 -1.11 5.29 3.23
N ILE A 116 -0.75 5.36 1.95
CA ILE A 116 -1.36 6.29 1.00
C ILE A 116 -2.77 5.81 0.62
N GLY A 117 -2.92 4.54 0.25
CA GLY A 117 -4.19 3.98 -0.20
C GLY A 117 -5.29 4.08 0.86
N SER A 118 -4.98 3.73 2.10
CA SER A 118 -5.93 3.85 3.22
C SER A 118 -6.41 5.29 3.42
N LEU A 119 -5.49 6.26 3.39
CA LEU A 119 -5.82 7.67 3.55
C LEU A 119 -6.68 8.18 2.39
N VAL A 120 -6.28 7.89 1.14
CA VAL A 120 -7.00 8.35 -0.05
C VAL A 120 -8.40 7.73 -0.09
N THR A 121 -8.53 6.43 0.23
CA THR A 121 -9.81 5.75 0.35
C THR A 121 -10.71 6.42 1.40
N PHE A 122 -10.17 6.71 2.58
CA PHE A 122 -10.92 7.38 3.65
C PHE A 122 -11.39 8.78 3.24
N ILE A 123 -10.49 9.58 2.66
CA ILE A 123 -10.80 10.98 2.34
C ILE A 123 -11.76 11.10 1.16
N LEU A 124 -11.60 10.27 0.11
CA LEU A 124 -12.44 10.35 -1.09
C LEU A 124 -13.78 9.62 -0.93
N LEU A 125 -13.80 8.50 -0.21
CA LEU A 125 -14.93 7.58 -0.16
C LEU A 125 -15.52 7.37 1.26
N GLY A 126 -14.86 7.93 2.29
CA GLY A 126 -15.34 7.88 3.67
C GLY A 126 -14.97 6.62 4.45
N GLU A 127 -15.47 6.54 5.70
CA GLU A 127 -15.12 5.51 6.67
C GLU A 127 -15.58 4.10 6.25
N ARG A 128 -16.74 3.97 5.58
CA ARG A 128 -17.25 2.68 5.08
C ARG A 128 -16.29 2.07 4.04
N ALA A 129 -15.78 2.88 3.14
CA ALA A 129 -14.77 2.47 2.18
C ALA A 129 -13.44 2.08 2.84
N PHE A 130 -13.01 2.85 3.84
CA PHE A 130 -11.81 2.55 4.63
C PHE A 130 -11.92 1.18 5.33
N ALA A 131 -13.10 0.78 5.79
CA ALA A 131 -13.32 -0.53 6.40
C ALA A 131 -13.06 -1.70 5.44
N MET A 132 -13.14 -1.50 4.13
CA MET A 132 -12.86 -2.52 3.11
C MET A 132 -11.36 -2.68 2.81
N VAL A 133 -10.53 -1.69 3.16
CA VAL A 133 -9.07 -1.71 2.88
C VAL A 133 -8.37 -2.94 3.48
N PRO A 134 -8.56 -3.31 4.76
CA PRO A 134 -7.92 -4.49 5.32
C PRO A 134 -8.36 -5.80 4.66
N PHE A 135 -9.59 -5.89 4.15
CA PHE A 135 -10.03 -7.07 3.39
C PHE A 135 -9.30 -7.17 2.06
N TYR A 136 -9.25 -6.09 1.28
CA TYR A 136 -8.51 -6.05 0.02
C TYR A 136 -7.04 -6.45 0.20
N LYS A 137 -6.42 -6.01 1.29
CA LYS A 137 -5.00 -6.22 1.62
C LYS A 137 -4.73 -7.56 2.29
N LEU A 138 -5.73 -8.33 2.69
CA LEU A 138 -5.64 -9.46 3.61
C LEU A 138 -4.56 -10.48 3.22
N LEU A 139 -4.45 -10.80 1.94
CA LEU A 139 -3.52 -11.81 1.43
C LEU A 139 -2.18 -11.22 0.93
N GLU A 140 -2.03 -9.88 0.93
CA GLU A 140 -0.82 -9.21 0.40
C GLU A 140 0.46 -9.70 1.08
N GLY A 141 0.47 -9.83 2.41
CA GLY A 141 1.64 -10.26 3.15
C GLY A 141 2.08 -11.68 2.78
N ILE A 142 1.13 -12.59 2.63
CA ILE A 142 1.40 -13.97 2.22
C ILE A 142 2.03 -13.97 0.82
N ILE A 143 1.42 -13.30 -0.14
CA ILE A 143 1.94 -13.21 -1.52
C ILE A 143 3.31 -12.54 -1.55
N TYR A 144 3.51 -11.48 -0.74
CA TYR A 144 4.76 -10.74 -0.68
C TYR A 144 5.93 -11.65 -0.29
N TYR A 145 5.81 -12.40 0.80
CA TYR A 145 6.90 -13.24 1.30
C TYR A 145 7.00 -14.59 0.59
N SER A 146 5.87 -15.18 0.16
CA SER A 146 5.87 -16.51 -0.46
C SER A 146 6.14 -16.49 -1.98
N ILE A 147 5.88 -15.38 -2.66
CA ILE A 147 6.05 -15.25 -4.11
C ILE A 147 7.01 -14.10 -4.45
N GLY A 148 6.79 -12.91 -3.88
CA GLY A 148 7.57 -11.71 -4.19
C GLY A 148 9.05 -11.86 -3.85
N PHE A 149 9.37 -12.33 -2.63
CA PHE A 149 10.76 -12.55 -2.21
C PHE A 149 11.46 -13.65 -3.03
N PRO A 150 10.89 -14.86 -3.23
CA PRO A 150 11.49 -15.88 -4.09
C PRO A 150 11.74 -15.40 -5.52
N ILE A 151 10.81 -14.66 -6.12
CA ILE A 151 11.02 -14.08 -7.45
C ILE A 151 12.21 -13.10 -7.44
N ALA A 152 12.24 -12.16 -6.48
CA ALA A 152 13.36 -11.22 -6.35
C ALA A 152 14.69 -11.95 -6.17
N LYS A 153 14.74 -12.95 -5.30
CA LYS A 153 15.91 -13.80 -5.07
C LYS A 153 16.34 -14.53 -6.34
N SER A 154 15.40 -15.11 -7.10
CA SER A 154 15.71 -15.80 -8.36
C SER A 154 16.28 -14.87 -9.43
N MET A 155 16.05 -13.57 -9.36
CA MET A 155 16.58 -12.54 -10.26
C MET A 155 17.92 -11.96 -9.79
N SER A 156 18.38 -12.34 -8.61
CA SER A 156 19.68 -11.98 -8.03
C SER A 156 20.79 -12.91 -8.55
N ASP A 157 22.03 -12.46 -8.39
CA ASP A 157 23.23 -13.29 -8.58
C ASP A 157 23.63 -14.00 -7.26
N THR A 158 22.93 -13.75 -6.16
CA THR A 158 23.26 -14.29 -4.83
C THR A 158 22.63 -15.68 -4.64
N ILE A 159 23.45 -16.68 -4.40
CA ILE A 159 23.01 -18.02 -3.96
C ILE A 159 22.86 -17.96 -2.45
N SER A 160 21.67 -18.19 -1.91
CA SER A 160 21.43 -18.26 -0.47
C SER A 160 20.55 -19.45 -0.13
N ASP A 161 20.79 -20.07 1.04
CA ASP A 161 20.13 -21.26 1.54
C ASP A 161 18.60 -21.12 1.59
N GLU A 162 17.91 -22.22 1.27
CA GLU A 162 16.45 -22.27 1.19
C GLU A 162 15.84 -22.54 2.56
N GLU A 163 15.24 -21.52 3.16
CA GLU A 163 14.18 -21.74 4.15
C GLU A 163 12.91 -22.22 3.43
N GLY A 164 12.27 -23.27 3.91
CA GLY A 164 11.09 -23.85 3.28
C GLY A 164 9.93 -22.85 3.19
N PHE A 165 9.16 -22.95 2.10
CA PHE A 165 7.97 -22.11 1.84
C PHE A 165 7.00 -22.03 3.03
N LEU A 166 6.69 -23.19 3.64
CA LEU A 166 5.77 -23.26 4.79
C LEU A 166 6.29 -22.50 6.01
N HIS A 167 7.61 -22.53 6.25
CA HIS A 167 8.22 -21.79 7.37
C HIS A 167 8.03 -20.28 7.20
N LYS A 168 8.28 -19.77 6.00
CA LYS A 168 8.06 -18.34 5.68
C LYS A 168 6.61 -17.89 5.81
N VAL A 169 5.65 -18.74 5.41
CA VAL A 169 4.22 -18.45 5.57
C VAL A 169 3.86 -18.40 7.06
N VAL A 170 4.36 -19.34 7.87
CA VAL A 170 4.13 -19.34 9.31
C VAL A 170 4.74 -18.11 9.98
N ASP A 171 5.97 -17.74 9.63
CA ASP A 171 6.63 -16.54 10.16
C ASP A 171 5.84 -15.26 9.87
N VAL A 172 5.26 -15.15 8.66
CA VAL A 172 4.38 -14.03 8.30
C VAL A 172 3.12 -14.03 9.15
N LEU A 173 2.45 -15.17 9.28
CA LEU A 173 1.21 -15.27 10.05
C LEU A 173 1.45 -15.05 11.55
N MET A 174 2.65 -15.38 12.05
CA MET A 174 3.05 -15.18 13.45
C MET A 174 3.69 -13.81 13.70
N ASP A 175 3.88 -13.00 12.65
CA ASP A 175 4.39 -11.64 12.82
C ASP A 175 3.43 -10.77 13.64
N LYS A 176 3.97 -10.05 14.63
CA LYS A 176 3.17 -9.25 15.56
C LYS A 176 2.29 -8.21 14.88
N TYR A 177 2.74 -7.62 13.77
CA TYR A 177 1.95 -6.62 13.04
C TYR A 177 0.77 -7.27 12.33
N VAL A 178 0.97 -8.48 11.78
CA VAL A 178 -0.09 -9.29 11.16
C VAL A 178 -1.08 -9.75 12.22
N LEU A 179 -0.60 -10.30 13.34
CA LEU A 179 -1.47 -10.77 14.44
C LEU A 179 -2.34 -9.65 15.01
N VAL A 180 -1.78 -8.45 15.24
CA VAL A 180 -2.53 -7.31 15.77
C VAL A 180 -3.53 -6.81 14.72
N ALA A 181 -3.17 -6.73 13.45
CA ALA A 181 -4.09 -6.36 12.38
C ALA A 181 -5.24 -7.37 12.25
N MET A 182 -4.95 -8.67 12.23
CA MET A 182 -5.96 -9.74 12.18
C MET A 182 -6.88 -9.71 13.40
N SER A 183 -6.31 -9.53 14.59
CA SER A 183 -7.11 -9.42 15.83
C SER A 183 -8.07 -8.23 15.79
N SER A 184 -7.64 -7.10 15.24
CA SER A 184 -8.50 -5.90 15.11
C SER A 184 -9.63 -6.11 14.10
N ILE A 185 -9.36 -6.80 12.99
CA ILE A 185 -10.37 -7.18 12.00
C ILE A 185 -11.40 -8.11 12.63
N LEU A 186 -10.93 -9.17 13.31
CA LEU A 186 -11.81 -10.14 13.98
C LEU A 186 -12.65 -9.49 15.08
N ALA A 187 -12.07 -8.60 15.88
CA ALA A 187 -12.79 -7.86 16.91
C ALA A 187 -13.89 -6.97 16.30
N GLY A 188 -13.57 -6.23 15.22
CA GLY A 188 -14.55 -5.42 14.50
C GLY A 188 -15.68 -6.25 13.90
N LEU A 189 -15.35 -7.41 13.30
CA LEU A 189 -16.33 -8.36 12.76
C LEU A 189 -17.23 -8.96 13.84
N LEU A 190 -16.67 -9.36 14.98
CA LEU A 190 -17.44 -9.90 16.10
C LEU A 190 -18.43 -8.88 16.64
N LEU A 191 -17.99 -7.62 16.86
CA LEU A 191 -18.88 -6.54 17.31
C LEU A 191 -20.00 -6.26 16.31
N ASN A 192 -19.69 -6.31 15.01
CA ASN A 192 -20.65 -6.13 13.92
C ASN A 192 -21.69 -7.25 13.90
N ILE A 193 -21.26 -8.54 13.91
CA ILE A 193 -22.14 -9.72 13.82
C ILE A 193 -23.01 -9.87 15.05
N VAL A 194 -22.49 -9.57 16.24
CA VAL A 194 -23.26 -9.63 17.50
C VAL A 194 -24.32 -8.50 17.56
N GLY A 195 -24.22 -7.50 16.67
CA GLY A 195 -25.17 -6.41 16.60
C GLY A 195 -24.99 -5.36 17.71
N PHE A 196 -23.79 -5.27 18.31
CA PHE A 196 -23.49 -4.17 19.22
C PHE A 196 -23.50 -2.84 18.46
N GLU A 197 -24.28 -1.89 18.95
CA GLU A 197 -24.31 -0.55 18.36
C GLU A 197 -22.97 0.17 18.57
N ARG A 198 -22.36 0.61 17.47
CA ARG A 198 -21.14 1.40 17.54
C ARG A 198 -21.44 2.81 18.08
N PRO A 199 -20.74 3.27 19.14
CA PRO A 199 -20.92 4.62 19.64
C PRO A 199 -20.72 5.67 18.54
N PRO A 200 -21.59 6.69 18.38
CA PRO A 200 -21.47 7.73 17.36
C PRO A 200 -20.14 8.50 17.43
N SER A 201 -19.57 8.64 18.63
CA SER A 201 -18.26 9.28 18.86
C SER A 201 -17.10 8.56 18.17
N TYR A 202 -17.26 7.27 17.82
CA TYR A 202 -16.19 6.49 17.17
C TYR A 202 -15.87 6.98 15.75
N SER A 203 -16.84 7.52 15.03
CA SER A 203 -16.62 8.15 13.73
C SER A 203 -15.70 9.35 13.82
N ASN A 204 -15.91 10.19 14.88
CA ASN A 204 -15.02 11.31 15.16
C ASN A 204 -13.61 10.84 15.56
N LEU A 205 -13.51 9.74 16.32
CA LEU A 205 -12.23 9.13 16.66
C LEU A 205 -11.48 8.67 15.40
N ASN A 206 -12.15 7.98 14.47
CA ASN A 206 -11.56 7.53 13.22
C ASN A 206 -11.13 8.68 12.30
N SER A 207 -11.87 9.78 12.27
CA SER A 207 -11.48 10.98 11.51
C SER A 207 -10.15 11.59 11.98
N ILE A 208 -9.72 11.28 13.20
CA ILE A 208 -8.45 11.70 13.79
C ILE A 208 -7.39 10.60 13.64
N LEU A 209 -7.73 9.36 13.98
CA LEU A 209 -6.77 8.23 13.98
C LEU A 209 -6.24 7.91 12.60
N ILE A 210 -7.08 7.91 11.55
CA ILE A 210 -6.68 7.54 10.20
C ILE A 210 -5.62 8.50 9.64
N PRO A 211 -5.81 9.84 9.68
CA PRO A 211 -4.75 10.78 9.29
C PRO A 211 -3.49 10.66 10.16
N ILE A 212 -3.60 10.49 11.47
CA ILE A 212 -2.44 10.32 12.36
C ILE A 212 -1.64 9.07 11.99
N GLY A 213 -2.30 7.93 11.84
CA GLY A 213 -1.64 6.68 11.42
C GLY A 213 -0.89 6.84 10.10
N THR A 214 -1.51 7.51 9.15
CA THR A 214 -0.89 7.82 7.85
C THR A 214 0.31 8.76 7.98
N LEU A 215 0.20 9.85 8.76
CA LEU A 215 1.31 10.78 8.98
C LEU A 215 2.51 10.10 9.65
N LEU A 216 2.29 9.22 10.63
CA LEU A 216 3.36 8.42 11.25
C LEU A 216 4.08 7.54 10.21
N MET A 217 3.31 6.84 9.37
CA MET A 217 3.86 6.00 8.32
C MET A 217 4.62 6.81 7.27
N LEU A 218 4.03 7.90 6.76
CA LEU A 218 4.65 8.75 5.74
C LEU A 218 5.87 9.48 6.26
N SER A 219 5.88 9.94 7.52
CA SER A 219 7.07 10.53 8.13
C SER A 219 8.21 9.51 8.24
N SER A 220 7.92 8.27 8.60
CA SER A 220 8.92 7.18 8.57
C SER A 220 9.47 6.93 7.16
N ILE A 221 8.60 6.95 6.14
CA ILE A 221 9.00 6.82 4.73
C ILE A 221 9.82 8.03 4.29
N GLY A 222 9.39 9.25 4.63
CA GLY A 222 10.11 10.49 4.33
C GLY A 222 11.55 10.50 4.83
N MET A 223 11.79 9.97 6.04
CA MET A 223 13.15 9.80 6.58
C MET A 223 14.00 8.77 5.83
N ALA A 224 13.40 7.94 5.00
CA ALA A 224 14.12 6.93 4.22
C ALA A 224 14.45 7.37 2.79
N ILE A 225 13.96 8.53 2.34
CA ILE A 225 14.16 9.00 0.97
C ILE A 225 15.64 9.25 0.69
N HIS A 226 16.15 8.64 -0.38
CA HIS A 226 17.48 8.89 -0.93
C HIS A 226 17.30 9.29 -2.40
N PHE A 227 17.79 10.47 -2.74
CA PHE A 227 17.84 10.94 -4.12
C PHE A 227 19.10 10.40 -4.82
N GLY A 228 19.11 9.12 -5.17
CA GLY A 228 20.18 8.50 -5.95
C GLY A 228 20.13 8.89 -7.43
N ARG A 229 20.31 7.93 -8.32
CA ARG A 229 20.25 8.12 -9.79
C ARG A 229 18.82 8.14 -10.35
N ILE A 230 17.87 8.82 -9.68
CA ILE A 230 16.45 8.82 -10.08
C ILE A 230 16.28 9.28 -11.53
N PHE A 231 16.98 10.33 -11.94
CA PHE A 231 16.86 10.89 -13.28
C PHE A 231 17.36 9.97 -14.40
N SER A 232 18.22 9.00 -14.07
CA SER A 232 18.72 8.03 -15.04
C SER A 232 17.69 6.96 -15.41
N TYR A 233 16.63 6.81 -14.62
CA TYR A 233 15.60 5.77 -14.77
C TYR A 233 14.19 6.32 -15.00
N LEU A 234 14.06 7.57 -15.46
CA LEU A 234 12.73 8.20 -15.66
C LEU A 234 11.87 7.45 -16.68
N ARG A 235 12.46 6.89 -17.72
CA ARG A 235 11.75 6.10 -18.73
C ARG A 235 11.16 4.82 -18.13
N GLU A 236 11.97 4.07 -17.43
CA GLU A 236 11.61 2.82 -16.77
C GLU A 236 10.56 3.06 -15.67
N ALA A 237 10.77 4.06 -14.84
CA ALA A 237 9.83 4.49 -13.81
C ALA A 237 8.48 4.96 -14.40
N GLY A 238 8.51 5.64 -15.56
CA GLY A 238 7.32 6.04 -16.30
C GLY A 238 6.50 4.84 -16.81
N ILE A 239 7.17 3.76 -17.24
CA ILE A 239 6.49 2.53 -17.65
C ILE A 239 5.88 1.82 -16.45
N ILE A 240 6.57 1.78 -15.31
CA ILE A 240 5.99 1.26 -14.06
C ILE A 240 4.78 2.12 -13.64
N ALA A 241 4.84 3.44 -13.79
CA ALA A 241 3.72 4.32 -13.53
C ALA A 241 2.51 4.03 -14.44
N LEU A 242 2.73 3.76 -15.73
CA LEU A 242 1.67 3.34 -16.66
C LEU A 242 1.00 2.04 -16.19
N ILE A 243 1.79 1.05 -15.76
CA ILE A 243 1.29 -0.21 -15.21
C ILE A 243 0.42 0.08 -13.96
N LYS A 244 0.92 0.88 -13.02
CA LYS A 244 0.28 1.14 -11.72
C LYS A 244 -0.96 2.01 -11.82
N PHE A 245 -0.96 3.02 -12.69
CA PHE A 245 -2.03 4.01 -12.71
C PHE A 245 -3.07 3.79 -13.80
N ILE A 246 -2.78 2.94 -14.77
CA ILE A 246 -3.71 2.69 -15.89
C ILE A 246 -4.01 1.20 -16.05
N LEU A 247 -2.99 0.37 -16.31
CA LEU A 247 -3.25 -1.01 -16.73
C LEU A 247 -3.80 -1.88 -15.61
N VAL A 248 -3.22 -1.83 -14.41
CA VAL A 248 -3.70 -2.61 -13.25
C VAL A 248 -5.05 -2.12 -12.76
N PRO A 249 -5.30 -0.81 -12.56
CA PRO A 249 -6.62 -0.32 -12.15
C PRO A 249 -7.72 -0.65 -13.15
N LEU A 250 -7.46 -0.58 -14.45
CA LEU A 250 -8.41 -0.96 -15.48
C LEU A 250 -8.77 -2.46 -15.39
N ALA A 251 -7.76 -3.33 -15.25
CA ALA A 251 -7.98 -4.76 -15.08
C ALA A 251 -8.75 -5.08 -13.79
N VAL A 252 -8.45 -4.38 -12.70
CA VAL A 252 -9.15 -4.51 -11.41
C VAL A 252 -10.59 -4.04 -11.53
N TYR A 253 -10.84 -2.91 -12.19
CA TYR A 253 -12.19 -2.41 -12.46
C TYR A 253 -13.02 -3.44 -13.22
N LEU A 254 -12.47 -3.98 -14.31
CA LEU A 254 -13.15 -5.00 -15.12
C LEU A 254 -13.45 -6.28 -14.32
N LEU A 255 -12.50 -6.77 -13.53
CA LEU A 255 -12.71 -7.94 -12.69
C LEU A 255 -13.75 -7.68 -11.60
N ALA A 256 -13.67 -6.56 -10.89
CA ALA A 256 -14.59 -6.22 -9.82
C ALA A 256 -16.02 -6.07 -10.33
N THR A 257 -16.21 -5.46 -11.50
CA THR A 257 -17.51 -5.35 -12.19
C THR A 257 -18.01 -6.73 -12.64
N LEU A 258 -17.14 -7.56 -13.22
CA LEU A 258 -17.49 -8.94 -13.62
C LEU A 258 -17.97 -9.77 -12.43
N LEU A 259 -17.42 -9.56 -11.24
CA LEU A 259 -17.86 -10.21 -10.00
C LEU A 259 -19.14 -9.60 -9.42
N GLY A 260 -19.72 -8.59 -10.07
CA GLY A 260 -20.96 -7.94 -9.67
C GLY A 260 -20.84 -7.03 -8.45
N LEU A 261 -19.64 -6.54 -8.14
CA LEU A 261 -19.39 -5.62 -7.03
C LEU A 261 -19.93 -4.20 -7.31
N ASP A 262 -20.19 -3.87 -8.57
CA ASP A 262 -20.89 -2.65 -8.99
C ASP A 262 -22.32 -2.55 -8.43
N LYS A 263 -22.93 -3.70 -8.11
CA LYS A 263 -24.28 -3.80 -7.54
C LYS A 263 -24.29 -3.82 -6.00
N VAL A 264 -23.12 -3.82 -5.37
CA VAL A 264 -22.97 -3.86 -3.91
C VAL A 264 -22.76 -2.45 -3.40
N ASP A 265 -23.58 -2.00 -2.44
CA ASP A 265 -23.42 -0.71 -1.74
C ASP A 265 -23.17 0.48 -2.69
N GLY A 266 -23.96 0.56 -3.78
CA GLY A 266 -23.80 1.61 -4.79
C GLY A 266 -22.45 1.62 -5.52
N GLY A 267 -21.84 0.44 -5.69
CA GLY A 267 -20.54 0.27 -6.35
C GLY A 267 -19.33 0.59 -5.45
N LEU A 268 -19.54 0.81 -4.16
CA LEU A 268 -18.46 1.17 -3.24
C LEU A 268 -17.27 0.20 -3.26
N PRO A 269 -17.46 -1.16 -3.26
CA PRO A 269 -16.33 -2.08 -3.34
C PRO A 269 -15.50 -1.97 -4.63
N VAL A 270 -16.14 -1.63 -5.76
CA VAL A 270 -15.44 -1.36 -7.04
C VAL A 270 -14.59 -0.12 -6.89
N LYS A 271 -15.18 0.99 -6.38
CA LYS A 271 -14.46 2.25 -6.15
C LYS A 271 -13.26 2.07 -5.24
N VAL A 272 -13.42 1.33 -4.14
CA VAL A 272 -12.32 0.99 -3.22
C VAL A 272 -11.23 0.20 -3.95
N SER A 273 -11.59 -0.82 -4.70
CA SER A 273 -10.63 -1.67 -5.42
C SER A 273 -9.83 -0.85 -6.45
N VAL A 274 -10.49 0.04 -7.19
CA VAL A 274 -9.86 0.94 -8.16
C VAL A 274 -8.94 1.93 -7.46
N VAL A 275 -9.37 2.56 -6.38
CA VAL A 275 -8.52 3.48 -5.59
C VAL A 275 -7.25 2.76 -5.13
N LEU A 276 -7.39 1.57 -4.51
CA LEU A 276 -6.24 0.85 -3.96
C LEU A 276 -5.30 0.34 -5.05
N ALA A 277 -5.83 -0.09 -6.19
CA ALA A 277 -5.03 -0.51 -7.35
C ALA A 277 -4.27 0.65 -8.01
N THR A 278 -4.82 1.88 -7.92
CA THR A 278 -4.24 3.11 -8.50
C THR A 278 -3.19 3.76 -7.58
N MET A 279 -2.81 3.15 -6.47
CA MET A 279 -1.81 3.74 -5.59
C MET A 279 -0.37 3.51 -6.10
N PRO A 280 0.60 4.35 -5.68
CA PRO A 280 1.97 4.28 -6.14
C PRO A 280 2.66 3.00 -5.67
N VAL A 281 3.87 2.76 -6.15
CA VAL A 281 4.73 1.67 -5.69
C VAL A 281 4.84 1.69 -4.17
N ALA A 282 4.69 0.52 -3.53
CA ALA A 282 4.85 0.40 -2.08
C ALA A 282 6.28 0.70 -1.66
N PHE A 283 6.46 1.38 -0.51
CA PHE A 283 7.81 1.54 0.06
C PHE A 283 8.43 0.18 0.43
N THR A 284 7.62 -0.78 0.84
CA THR A 284 8.06 -2.16 1.09
C THR A 284 8.60 -2.85 -0.17
N ALA A 285 8.19 -2.44 -1.37
CA ALA A 285 8.73 -2.97 -2.62
C ALA A 285 10.24 -2.67 -2.82
N LEU A 286 10.82 -1.76 -2.02
CA LEU A 286 12.27 -1.50 -2.02
C LEU A 286 13.06 -2.51 -1.20
N VAL A 287 12.40 -3.31 -0.34
CA VAL A 287 13.08 -4.25 0.55
C VAL A 287 13.73 -5.41 -0.21
N PRO A 288 13.04 -6.14 -1.11
CA PRO A 288 13.67 -7.22 -1.86
C PRO A 288 14.84 -6.76 -2.75
N PRO A 289 14.75 -5.64 -3.49
CA PRO A 289 15.92 -5.10 -4.21
C PRO A 289 17.13 -4.83 -3.32
N THR A 290 16.90 -4.34 -2.10
CA THR A 290 17.98 -4.08 -1.13
C THR A 290 18.60 -5.37 -0.61
N LEU A 291 17.77 -6.39 -0.30
CA LEU A 291 18.24 -7.65 0.29
C LEU A 291 18.97 -8.54 -0.72
N TYR A 292 18.53 -8.53 -1.97
CA TYR A 292 19.02 -9.43 -3.01
C TYR A 292 19.90 -8.74 -4.05
N ASP A 293 20.42 -7.55 -3.74
CA ASP A 293 21.31 -6.78 -4.59
C ASP A 293 20.80 -6.62 -6.03
N LEU A 294 19.50 -6.31 -6.18
CA LEU A 294 18.91 -5.92 -7.45
C LEU A 294 19.23 -4.44 -7.75
N ASP A 295 18.66 -3.89 -8.83
CA ASP A 295 18.86 -2.48 -9.19
C ASP A 295 18.06 -1.55 -8.26
N LEU A 296 18.66 -1.19 -7.12
CA LEU A 296 18.04 -0.35 -6.10
C LEU A 296 17.78 1.08 -6.59
N ASP A 297 18.62 1.62 -7.47
CA ASP A 297 18.43 2.96 -8.04
C ASP A 297 17.16 3.00 -8.90
N LEU A 298 16.91 1.98 -9.70
CA LEU A 298 15.67 1.81 -10.46
C LEU A 298 14.46 1.67 -9.54
N ALA A 299 14.55 0.87 -8.46
CA ALA A 299 13.46 0.71 -7.50
C ALA A 299 13.11 2.04 -6.80
N ASN A 300 14.13 2.79 -6.37
CA ASN A 300 13.97 4.12 -5.79
C ASN A 300 13.34 5.11 -6.79
N ALA A 301 13.77 5.08 -8.06
CA ALA A 301 13.21 5.92 -9.11
C ALA A 301 11.72 5.59 -9.35
N ALA A 302 11.37 4.30 -9.44
CA ALA A 302 9.99 3.86 -9.60
C ALA A 302 9.09 4.33 -8.44
N TRP A 303 9.55 4.14 -7.20
CA TRP A 303 8.84 4.60 -6.02
C TRP A 303 8.67 6.13 -6.00
N PHE A 304 9.74 6.87 -6.24
CA PHE A 304 9.74 8.34 -6.20
C PHE A 304 8.85 8.94 -7.29
N VAL A 305 8.99 8.47 -8.53
CA VAL A 305 8.20 8.97 -9.68
C VAL A 305 6.72 8.68 -9.46
N THR A 306 6.36 7.43 -9.11
CA THR A 306 4.95 7.09 -8.89
C THR A 306 4.36 7.84 -7.69
N THR A 307 5.11 8.06 -6.61
CA THR A 307 4.65 8.85 -5.47
C THR A 307 4.46 10.33 -5.84
N SER A 308 5.39 10.90 -6.61
CA SER A 308 5.29 12.30 -7.07
C SER A 308 4.13 12.51 -8.05
N MET A 309 3.82 11.53 -8.89
CA MET A 309 2.70 11.58 -9.83
C MET A 309 1.32 11.62 -9.15
N LEU A 310 1.22 11.32 -7.86
CA LEU A 310 -0.04 11.42 -7.12
C LEU A 310 -0.67 12.82 -7.17
N VAL A 311 0.14 13.87 -7.38
CA VAL A 311 -0.36 15.24 -7.58
C VAL A 311 -1.31 15.35 -8.77
N ILE A 312 -1.11 14.50 -9.79
CA ILE A 312 -1.96 14.43 -10.98
C ILE A 312 -2.96 13.28 -10.85
N VAL A 313 -2.52 12.15 -10.33
CA VAL A 313 -3.32 10.91 -10.28
C VAL A 313 -4.51 11.03 -9.32
N ILE A 314 -4.36 11.63 -8.13
CA ILE A 314 -5.49 11.74 -7.18
C ILE A 314 -6.60 12.66 -7.72
N PRO A 315 -6.32 13.84 -8.32
CA PRO A 315 -7.35 14.63 -9.00
C PRO A 315 -8.05 13.88 -10.14
N ALA A 316 -7.28 13.20 -11.00
CA ALA A 316 -7.85 12.39 -12.08
C ALA A 316 -8.72 11.24 -11.55
N LEU A 317 -8.25 10.56 -10.50
CA LEU A 317 -8.98 9.48 -9.84
C LEU A 317 -10.30 9.97 -9.24
N SER A 318 -10.33 11.16 -8.62
CA SER A 318 -11.58 11.71 -8.07
C SER A 318 -12.64 11.93 -9.15
N ILE A 319 -12.24 12.33 -10.36
CA ILE A 319 -13.16 12.48 -11.51
C ILE A 319 -13.63 11.08 -11.97
N VAL A 320 -12.74 10.11 -12.08
CA VAL A 320 -13.10 8.73 -12.48
C VAL A 320 -14.11 8.12 -11.51
N LEU A 321 -13.95 8.37 -10.20
CA LEU A 321 -14.85 7.84 -9.16
C LEU A 321 -16.27 8.43 -9.20
N GLU A 322 -16.46 9.58 -9.83
CA GLU A 322 -17.80 10.15 -10.09
C GLU A 322 -18.51 9.45 -11.27
N ILE A 323 -17.74 8.81 -12.16
CA ILE A 323 -18.25 8.17 -13.38
C ILE A 323 -18.60 6.69 -13.14
N ILE A 324 -17.83 6.02 -12.29
CA ILE A 324 -18.01 4.61 -11.93
C ILE A 324 -18.77 4.52 -10.60
#